data_0d0b3e728af9fd1810ecf2adb426f43d
#
_entry.id   0d0b3e728af9fd1810ecf2adb426f43d
#
_cell.length_a   1.000
_cell.length_b   1.000
_cell.length_c   1.000
_cell.angle_alpha   90.00
_cell.angle_beta   90.00
_cell.angle_gamma   90.00
#
_symmetry.space_group_name_H-M   'P 1'
#
loop_
_entity.id
_entity.type
_entity.pdbx_description
1 polymer ?
#
loop_
_entity_poly.entity_id
_entity_poly.type
_entity_poly.pdbx_seq_one_letter_code
_entity_poly.pdbx_strand_id
1 'polypeptide(L)'
;MTNNRIQITSPPCVVRDPLLTAADPFTGFFSVTLIFSQAQISPIKTAILRAMSGQRHDLLKVIPETALQDGKKYKLAAKTSHLIQAMDRSKTPITLEQIEDGATVRVKLSFDTFRSVGRSGGFATLGDIQLLRGAWLGSYM
;
A
#
# COMPACT_ATOMS: atom_id res chain seq x y z
N MET A 1 -16.20 18.72 12.74
CA MET A 1 -15.04 17.88 13.02
C MET A 1 -14.19 17.69 11.78
N THR A 2 -12.95 18.03 11.88
CA THR A 2 -12.05 17.90 10.73
C THR A 2 -11.59 16.47 10.56
N ASN A 3 -11.78 15.98 9.37
CA ASN A 3 -11.27 14.68 8.97
C ASN A 3 -9.89 14.89 8.32
N ASN A 4 -8.86 14.33 8.93
CA ASN A 4 -7.49 14.44 8.42
C ASN A 4 -7.17 13.43 7.35
N ARG A 5 -8.19 12.87 6.73
CA ARG A 5 -8.00 11.86 5.69
C ARG A 5 -7.26 12.45 4.51
N ILE A 6 -6.17 11.81 4.14
CA ILE A 6 -5.35 12.21 3.01
C ILE A 6 -5.41 11.09 1.97
N GLN A 7 -5.75 11.44 0.76
CA GLN A 7 -5.80 10.49 -0.36
C GLN A 7 -4.70 10.84 -1.36
N ILE A 8 -4.01 9.81 -1.82
CA ILE A 8 -2.98 9.96 -2.85
C ILE A 8 -3.03 8.78 -3.81
N THR A 9 -2.43 8.98 -4.97
CA THR A 9 -2.04 7.86 -5.83
C THR A 9 -0.58 7.62 -5.57
N SER A 10 -0.22 6.39 -5.20
CA SER A 10 1.15 6.08 -4.83
C SER A 10 2.09 6.20 -6.03
N PRO A 11 3.39 6.46 -5.79
CA PRO A 11 4.38 6.19 -6.81
C PRO A 11 4.44 4.70 -7.11
N PRO A 12 5.12 4.29 -8.19
CA PRO A 12 5.28 2.86 -8.47
C PRO A 12 5.88 2.13 -7.27
N CYS A 13 5.32 0.99 -6.94
CA CYS A 13 5.76 0.18 -5.81
C CYS A 13 5.55 -1.29 -6.14
N VAL A 14 6.15 -2.16 -5.33
CA VAL A 14 6.11 -3.61 -5.55
C VAL A 14 5.12 -4.23 -4.59
N VAL A 15 4.32 -5.15 -5.11
CA VAL A 15 3.32 -5.89 -4.33
C VAL A 15 3.98 -7.06 -3.62
N ARG A 16 3.61 -7.26 -2.36
CA ARG A 16 4.00 -8.43 -1.58
C ARG A 16 2.77 -8.95 -0.84
N ASP A 17 2.63 -10.28 -0.84
CA ASP A 17 1.57 -10.98 -0.11
C ASP A 17 0.18 -10.42 -0.40
N PRO A 18 -0.24 -10.34 -1.68
CA PRO A 18 -1.56 -9.82 -1.99
C PRO A 18 -2.65 -10.80 -1.55
N LEU A 19 -3.68 -10.26 -0.91
CA LEU A 19 -4.90 -10.99 -0.56
C LEU A 19 -6.06 -10.15 -1.12
N LEU A 20 -6.25 -10.24 -2.43
CA LEU A 20 -7.13 -9.33 -3.16
C LEU A 20 -8.34 -10.02 -3.77
N THR A 21 -8.25 -11.33 -4.03
CA THR A 21 -9.34 -12.06 -4.68
C THR A 21 -10.36 -12.58 -3.69
N ALA A 22 -9.98 -12.71 -2.43
CA ALA A 22 -10.86 -13.11 -1.35
C ALA A 22 -10.43 -12.40 -0.08
N ALA A 23 -11.38 -11.99 0.73
CA ALA A 23 -11.08 -11.35 1.99
C ALA A 23 -10.59 -12.38 3.01
N ASP A 24 -9.76 -11.91 3.94
CA ASP A 24 -9.35 -12.70 5.09
C ASP A 24 -10.61 -13.16 5.84
N PRO A 25 -10.78 -14.47 6.10
CA PRO A 25 -11.99 -14.95 6.74
C PRO A 25 -12.19 -14.49 8.18
N PHE A 26 -11.11 -14.06 8.83
CA PHE A 26 -11.21 -13.60 10.22
C PHE A 26 -11.47 -12.11 10.32
N THR A 27 -10.94 -11.31 9.41
CA THR A 27 -11.04 -9.86 9.48
C THR A 27 -12.03 -9.28 8.48
N GLY A 28 -12.31 -10.00 7.39
CA GLY A 28 -13.12 -9.48 6.31
C GLY A 28 -12.41 -8.49 5.41
N PHE A 29 -11.09 -8.36 5.53
CA PHE A 29 -10.33 -7.39 4.75
C PHE A 29 -9.60 -8.03 3.58
N PHE A 30 -9.59 -7.31 2.46
CA PHE A 30 -8.61 -7.49 1.40
C PHE A 30 -7.37 -6.69 1.79
N SER A 31 -6.19 -7.19 1.47
CA SER A 31 -4.97 -6.53 1.91
C SER A 31 -3.81 -6.76 0.94
N VAL A 32 -2.82 -5.91 1.06
CA VAL A 32 -1.56 -6.04 0.33
C VAL A 32 -0.48 -5.30 1.10
N THR A 33 0.75 -5.79 1.01
CA THR A 33 1.91 -5.06 1.48
C THR A 33 2.57 -4.43 0.27
N LEU A 34 2.88 -3.14 0.37
CA LEU A 34 3.50 -2.37 -0.69
C LEU A 34 4.94 -2.06 -0.30
N ILE A 35 5.86 -2.29 -1.22
CA ILE A 35 7.29 -2.07 -0.99
C ILE A 35 7.71 -0.84 -1.80
N PHE A 36 8.26 0.15 -1.11
CA PHE A 36 8.74 1.38 -1.71
C PHE A 36 10.24 1.48 -1.58
N SER A 37 10.89 1.95 -2.62
CA SER A 37 12.31 2.29 -2.56
C SER A 37 12.50 3.62 -1.85
N GLN A 38 13.74 3.92 -1.46
CA GLN A 38 14.07 5.19 -0.84
C GLN A 38 13.80 6.36 -1.78
N ALA A 39 13.95 6.16 -3.08
CA ALA A 39 13.67 7.19 -4.07
C ALA A 39 12.17 7.49 -4.19
N GLN A 40 11.32 6.54 -3.83
CA GLN A 40 9.87 6.64 -4.03
C GLN A 40 9.11 6.95 -2.75
N ILE A 41 9.76 6.88 -1.59
CA ILE A 41 9.04 6.91 -0.31
C ILE A 41 8.56 8.30 0.08
N SER A 42 9.16 9.36 -0.45
CA SER A 42 8.90 10.72 0.00
C SER A 42 7.43 11.13 -0.05
N PRO A 43 6.67 10.89 -1.15
CA PRO A 43 5.25 11.25 -1.16
C PRO A 43 4.44 10.49 -0.11
N ILE A 44 4.83 9.25 0.17
CA ILE A 44 4.15 8.43 1.17
C ILE A 44 4.41 8.99 2.58
N LYS A 45 5.67 9.33 2.88
CA LYS A 45 6.01 9.93 4.17
C LYS A 45 5.27 11.24 4.38
N THR A 46 5.22 12.09 3.35
CA THR A 46 4.52 13.36 3.44
C THR A 46 3.02 13.17 3.70
N ALA A 47 2.39 12.25 2.98
CA ALA A 47 0.97 11.97 3.14
C ALA A 47 0.67 11.44 4.55
N ILE A 48 1.49 10.54 5.06
CA ILE A 48 1.32 10.00 6.41
C ILE A 48 1.49 11.10 7.47
N LEU A 49 2.52 11.92 7.34
CA LEU A 49 2.74 13.02 8.28
C LEU A 49 1.55 13.96 8.33
N ARG A 50 0.99 14.28 7.18
CA ARG A 50 -0.17 15.17 7.11
C ARG A 50 -1.41 14.53 7.73
N ALA A 51 -1.63 13.24 7.46
CA ALA A 51 -2.78 12.53 7.99
C ALA A 51 -2.69 12.37 9.52
N MET A 52 -1.49 12.09 10.01
CA MET A 52 -1.29 11.80 11.43
C MET A 52 -1.20 13.06 12.27
N SER A 53 -0.96 14.23 11.69
CA SER A 53 -0.87 15.52 12.40
C SER A 53 0.09 15.46 13.59
N GLY A 54 1.24 14.84 13.39
CA GLY A 54 2.25 14.73 14.43
C GLY A 54 2.06 13.59 15.42
N GLN A 55 1.02 12.78 15.26
CA GLN A 55 0.84 11.62 16.12
C GLN A 55 1.82 10.51 15.71
N ARG A 56 2.15 9.67 16.66
CA ARG A 56 2.94 8.48 16.39
C ARG A 56 2.18 7.50 15.54
N HIS A 57 2.90 6.81 14.66
CA HIS A 57 2.34 5.75 13.84
C HIS A 57 3.42 4.71 13.55
N ASP A 58 2.97 3.53 13.18
CA ASP A 58 3.85 2.45 12.73
C ASP A 58 3.39 1.93 11.36
N LEU A 59 2.79 2.81 10.57
CA LEU A 59 2.27 2.45 9.25
C LEU A 59 3.39 2.08 8.28
N LEU A 60 4.48 2.82 8.34
CA LEU A 60 5.59 2.65 7.41
C LEU A 60 6.78 2.07 8.16
N LYS A 61 7.30 0.96 7.68
CA LYS A 61 8.40 0.27 8.34
C LYS A 61 9.54 0.03 7.37
N VAL A 62 10.77 0.20 7.86
CA VAL A 62 11.97 -0.16 7.10
C VAL A 62 12.06 -1.68 7.08
N ILE A 63 12.37 -2.23 5.92
CA ILE A 63 12.65 -3.66 5.80
C ILE A 63 14.05 -3.91 6.36
N PRO A 64 14.20 -4.67 7.45
CA PRO A 64 15.48 -4.76 8.15
C PRO A 64 16.64 -5.23 7.30
N GLU A 65 16.39 -6.15 6.39
CA GLU A 65 17.43 -6.70 5.51
C GLU A 65 18.03 -5.64 4.59
N THR A 66 17.34 -4.52 4.40
CA THR A 66 17.79 -3.44 3.51
C THR A 66 18.37 -2.26 4.28
N ALA A 67 18.35 -2.28 5.60
CA ALA A 67 18.70 -1.11 6.40
C ALA A 67 20.16 -0.69 6.27
N LEU A 68 21.04 -1.65 6.01
CA LEU A 68 22.47 -1.40 5.84
C LEU A 68 22.91 -1.31 4.39
N GLN A 69 21.97 -1.41 3.48
CA GLN A 69 22.26 -1.33 2.04
C GLN A 69 22.07 0.10 1.56
N ASP A 70 22.71 0.40 0.43
CA ASP A 70 22.37 1.61 -0.29
C ASP A 70 20.92 1.47 -0.78
N GLY A 71 20.08 2.45 -0.41
CA GLY A 71 18.69 2.40 -0.81
C GLY A 71 17.84 1.49 0.06
N LYS A 72 17.59 1.93 1.29
CA LYS A 72 16.61 1.27 2.16
C LYS A 72 15.28 1.07 1.45
N LYS A 73 14.60 0.00 1.81
CA LYS A 73 13.24 -0.25 1.36
C LYS A 73 12.28 -0.16 2.52
N TYR A 74 11.08 0.24 2.21
CA TYR A 74 10.03 0.47 3.19
C TYR A 74 8.81 -0.35 2.82
N LYS A 75 8.11 -0.85 3.82
CA LYS A 75 6.86 -1.58 3.61
C LYS A 75 5.71 -0.86 4.27
N LEU A 76 4.57 -0.90 3.59
CA LEU A 76 3.32 -0.33 4.04
C LEU A 76 2.23 -1.37 3.83
N ALA A 77 1.55 -1.75 4.91
CA ALA A 77 0.38 -2.62 4.79
C ALA A 77 -0.86 -1.76 4.55
N ALA A 78 -1.62 -2.10 3.53
CA ALA A 78 -2.87 -1.42 3.22
C ALA A 78 -3.98 -2.45 3.10
N LYS A 79 -5.18 -2.10 3.56
CA LYS A 79 -6.30 -3.02 3.56
C LYS A 79 -7.61 -2.28 3.34
N THR A 80 -8.64 -3.03 2.96
CA THR A 80 -9.98 -2.49 2.78
C THR A 80 -11.01 -3.59 2.94
N SER A 81 -12.20 -3.22 3.41
CA SER A 81 -13.34 -4.13 3.46
C SER A 81 -14.21 -4.07 2.20
N HIS A 82 -13.88 -3.18 1.28
CA HIS A 82 -14.65 -2.99 0.05
C HIS A 82 -13.95 -3.64 -1.12
N LEU A 83 -14.73 -4.05 -2.11
CA LEU A 83 -14.18 -4.55 -3.36
C LEU A 83 -13.43 -3.42 -4.06
N ILE A 84 -12.26 -3.75 -4.56
CA ILE A 84 -11.45 -2.81 -5.34
C ILE A 84 -11.38 -3.27 -6.77
N GLN A 85 -10.98 -2.36 -7.65
CA GLN A 85 -10.84 -2.65 -9.07
C GLN A 85 -9.37 -2.58 -9.44
N ALA A 86 -9.01 -3.39 -10.42
CA ALA A 86 -7.67 -3.36 -11.00
C ALA A 86 -7.76 -2.95 -12.46
N MET A 87 -6.73 -2.27 -12.93
CA MET A 87 -6.63 -1.85 -14.32
C MET A 87 -5.17 -1.99 -14.76
N ASP A 88 -4.96 -2.03 -16.07
CA ASP A 88 -3.62 -2.08 -16.63
C ASP A 88 -3.05 -0.66 -16.83
N ARG A 89 -1.90 -0.56 -17.48
CA ARG A 89 -1.25 0.73 -17.73
C ARG A 89 -2.10 1.66 -18.60
N SER A 90 -2.93 1.10 -19.44
CA SER A 90 -3.85 1.86 -20.30
C SER A 90 -5.17 2.13 -19.63
N LYS A 91 -5.31 1.79 -18.35
CA LYS A 91 -6.52 1.93 -17.55
C LYS A 91 -7.66 1.05 -18.03
N THR A 92 -7.34 -0.02 -18.74
CA THR A 92 -8.31 -1.04 -19.12
C THR A 92 -8.51 -1.98 -17.93
N PRO A 93 -9.78 -2.32 -17.59
CA PRO A 93 -10.02 -3.22 -16.45
C PRO A 93 -9.37 -4.57 -16.63
N ILE A 94 -8.79 -5.08 -15.54
CA ILE A 94 -8.21 -6.41 -15.48
C ILE A 94 -8.74 -7.09 -14.22
N THR A 95 -8.44 -8.38 -14.07
CA THR A 95 -8.84 -9.09 -12.86
C THR A 95 -7.80 -8.89 -11.75
N LEU A 96 -8.24 -8.94 -10.52
CA LEU A 96 -7.35 -8.81 -9.36
C LEU A 96 -6.35 -9.96 -9.29
N GLU A 97 -6.66 -11.09 -9.89
CA GLU A 97 -5.74 -12.23 -9.96
C GLU A 97 -4.46 -11.91 -10.71
N GLN A 98 -4.49 -10.91 -11.58
CA GLN A 98 -3.30 -10.48 -12.31
C GLN A 98 -2.34 -9.65 -11.46
N ILE A 99 -2.78 -9.22 -10.28
CA ILE A 99 -1.92 -8.53 -9.33
C ILE A 99 -1.23 -9.57 -8.48
N GLU A 100 -0.08 -10.02 -8.93
CA GLU A 100 0.67 -11.09 -8.28
C GLU A 100 1.78 -10.54 -7.41
N ASP A 101 2.24 -11.37 -6.49
CA ASP A 101 3.39 -11.07 -5.67
C ASP A 101 4.58 -10.69 -6.56
N GLY A 102 5.18 -9.53 -6.30
CA GLY A 102 6.29 -9.03 -7.10
C GLY A 102 5.89 -8.09 -8.23
N ALA A 103 4.61 -7.91 -8.49
CA ALA A 103 4.14 -6.97 -9.52
C ALA A 103 4.46 -5.52 -9.13
N THR A 104 4.68 -4.67 -10.12
CA THR A 104 4.83 -3.23 -9.91
C THR A 104 3.51 -2.54 -10.20
N VAL A 105 3.04 -1.75 -9.25
CA VAL A 105 1.72 -1.14 -9.32
C VAL A 105 1.75 0.31 -8.85
N ARG A 106 0.71 1.05 -9.21
CA ARG A 106 0.30 2.27 -8.52
C ARG A 106 -1.03 2.00 -7.83
N VAL A 107 -1.20 2.56 -6.65
CA VAL A 107 -2.36 2.25 -5.81
C VAL A 107 -2.94 3.56 -5.28
N LYS A 108 -4.25 3.65 -5.29
CA LYS A 108 -4.92 4.72 -4.54
C LYS A 108 -4.87 4.35 -3.07
N LEU A 109 -4.36 5.26 -2.26
CA LEU A 109 -4.22 5.06 -0.82
C LEU A 109 -4.90 6.20 -0.09
N SER A 110 -5.56 5.86 1.00
CA SER A 110 -6.10 6.85 1.93
C SER A 110 -5.45 6.61 3.28
N PHE A 111 -4.95 7.67 3.89
CA PHE A 111 -4.39 7.61 5.24
C PHE A 111 -5.32 8.36 6.18
N ASP A 112 -5.63 7.74 7.30
CA ASP A 112 -6.58 8.28 8.24
C ASP A 112 -6.17 7.90 9.66
N THR A 113 -6.75 8.55 10.63
CA THR A 113 -6.53 8.25 12.04
C THR A 113 -7.76 7.60 12.63
N PHE A 114 -7.54 6.81 13.66
CA PHE A 114 -8.63 6.30 14.47
C PHE A 114 -8.35 6.64 15.93
N ARG A 115 -9.42 6.75 16.71
CA ARG A 115 -9.33 6.95 18.14
C ARG A 115 -10.36 6.05 18.80
N SER A 116 -9.91 5.27 19.76
CA SER A 116 -10.79 4.47 20.59
C SER A 116 -10.33 4.63 22.04
N VAL A 117 -11.07 4.08 22.97
CA VAL A 117 -10.79 4.25 24.40
C VAL A 117 -9.33 3.85 24.68
N GLY A 118 -8.54 4.83 25.14
CA GLY A 118 -7.15 4.63 25.50
C GLY A 118 -6.18 4.39 24.35
N ARG A 119 -6.64 4.48 23.09
CA ARG A 119 -5.79 4.20 21.94
C ARG A 119 -6.06 5.18 20.81
N SER A 120 -4.99 5.53 20.13
CA SER A 120 -5.09 6.27 18.88
C SER A 120 -4.03 5.71 17.93
N GLY A 121 -4.28 5.83 16.65
CA GLY A 121 -3.34 5.34 15.66
C GLY A 121 -3.75 5.74 14.27
N GLY A 122 -3.04 5.22 13.29
CA GLY A 122 -3.33 5.48 11.89
C GLY A 122 -3.52 4.19 11.13
N PHE A 123 -4.14 4.31 9.96
CA PHE A 123 -4.31 3.18 9.07
C PHE A 123 -4.29 3.66 7.62
N ALA A 124 -3.90 2.74 6.74
CA ALA A 124 -3.89 2.96 5.30
C ALA A 124 -5.01 2.13 4.67
N THR A 125 -5.88 2.78 3.94
CA THR A 125 -6.97 2.11 3.23
C THR A 125 -6.57 1.93 1.77
N LEU A 126 -6.72 0.70 1.31
CA LEU A 126 -6.40 0.30 -0.06
C LEU A 126 -7.55 0.70 -0.99
N GLY A 127 -7.21 1.34 -2.10
CA GLY A 127 -8.15 1.62 -3.19
C GLY A 127 -7.76 0.89 -4.46
N ASP A 128 -8.19 1.42 -5.59
CA ASP A 128 -7.97 0.78 -6.88
C ASP A 128 -6.48 0.66 -7.21
N ILE A 129 -6.14 -0.40 -7.94
CA ILE A 129 -4.76 -0.75 -8.26
C ILE A 129 -4.56 -0.67 -9.77
N GLN A 130 -3.49 -0.01 -10.18
CA GLN A 130 -3.07 0.01 -11.58
C GLN A 130 -1.81 -0.83 -11.73
N LEU A 131 -1.91 -1.88 -12.53
CA LEU A 131 -0.76 -2.74 -12.84
C LEU A 131 0.12 -2.04 -13.85
N LEU A 132 1.37 -1.81 -13.49
CA LEU A 132 2.35 -1.19 -14.39
C LEU A 132 3.22 -2.24 -15.06
N ARG A 133 3.57 -3.27 -14.32
CA ARG A 133 4.39 -4.36 -14.81
C ARG A 133 4.09 -5.60 -13.97
N GLY A 134 3.88 -6.72 -14.65
CA GLY A 134 3.64 -7.99 -13.98
C GLY A 134 4.83 -8.43 -13.15
N ALA A 135 4.61 -9.41 -12.29
CA ALA A 135 5.68 -9.98 -11.48
C ALA A 135 6.77 -10.51 -12.41
N TRP A 136 8.01 -10.12 -12.11
CA TRP A 136 9.10 -10.53 -12.97
C TRP A 136 9.59 -11.90 -12.57
N LEU A 137 9.04 -12.87 -13.26
CA LEU A 137 9.46 -14.24 -13.12
C LEU A 137 10.53 -14.59 -14.13
N GLY A 138 10.81 -13.65 -14.98
CA GLY A 138 11.34 -13.96 -16.26
C GLY A 138 12.82 -14.03 -16.40
N SER A 139 13.55 -13.90 -15.35
CA SER A 139 14.98 -14.03 -15.46
C SER A 139 15.40 -15.40 -16.00
N TYR A 140 14.48 -16.34 -15.94
CA TYR A 140 14.74 -17.67 -16.41
C TYR A 140 14.08 -17.98 -17.73
N MET A 141 13.61 -16.98 -18.31
CA MET A 141 13.04 -17.17 -19.62
C MET A 141 14.12 -17.24 -20.65
#